data_b3691331452bf7fa4b1e0cbacc9f2307
#
_entry.id   b3691331452bf7fa4b1e0cbacc9f2307
#
_cell.length_a   1.000
_cell.length_b   1.000
_cell.length_c   1.000
_cell.angle_alpha   90.00
_cell.angle_beta   90.00
_cell.angle_gamma   90.00
#
_symmetry.space_group_name_H-M   'P 1'
#
loop_
_entity.id
_entity.type
_entity.pdbx_description
1 polymer ?
#
loop_
_entity_poly.entity_id
_entity_poly.type
_entity_poly.pdbx_seq_one_letter_code
_entity_poly.pdbx_strand_id
1 'polypeptide(L)'
;RVATPSEYEQFRSVNGSLIWLSRVCRPDVSYRVSSLQQRLKGLKVADLQESNKVIAYAKEDPDKGLTFRSGVIDWKSMCVGTVTDASHAEEHEWVESMEALEPYRSQGGRLNILATSELESGEQCHFHLISWSSHVIKRVVRSTLQGESYALQNGVESGDIIRAAIAYMYGVVGRDWEADAAAFMKHIWVSDCESVVSALQRPVLGKIQDKRVGIELAAMRQSLWRTPGTAKGDPRMDDEKPTNVTDVVYWVDTDVMLADPLTKKMDAKKMWDALDSNFWDMKQPIESLRKKRLQQEQRR
;
A
#
# COMPACT_ATOMS: atom_id res chain seq x y z
N ARG A 1 -1.56 -33.74 6.31
CA ARG A 1 -0.20 -34.29 6.21
C ARG A 1 0.75 -33.31 5.56
N VAL A 2 2.04 -33.48 5.79
CA VAL A 2 3.13 -32.78 5.08
C VAL A 2 3.11 -33.18 3.60
N ALA A 3 3.48 -32.29 2.71
CA ALA A 3 3.60 -32.55 1.28
C ALA A 3 4.79 -33.47 0.99
N THR A 4 4.62 -34.36 0.01
CA THR A 4 5.71 -35.20 -0.53
C THR A 4 6.67 -34.36 -1.36
N PRO A 5 7.91 -34.82 -1.66
CA PRO A 5 8.84 -34.09 -2.52
C PRO A 5 8.24 -33.75 -3.90
N SER A 6 7.48 -34.65 -4.51
CA SER A 6 6.81 -34.39 -5.80
C SER A 6 5.73 -33.30 -5.69
N GLU A 7 4.92 -33.35 -4.63
CA GLU A 7 3.91 -32.31 -4.35
C GLU A 7 4.55 -30.94 -4.06
N TYR A 8 5.72 -30.94 -3.40
CA TYR A 8 6.51 -29.74 -3.17
C TYR A 8 7.01 -29.10 -4.48
N GLU A 9 7.54 -29.89 -5.40
CA GLU A 9 7.98 -29.38 -6.70
C GLU A 9 6.82 -28.88 -7.56
N GLN A 10 5.67 -29.57 -7.55
CA GLN A 10 4.45 -29.10 -8.20
C GLN A 10 4.00 -27.76 -7.61
N PHE A 11 3.98 -27.63 -6.28
CA PHE A 11 3.60 -26.38 -5.62
C PHE A 11 4.53 -25.23 -6.02
N ARG A 12 5.86 -25.46 -6.04
CA ARG A 12 6.82 -24.42 -6.45
C ARG A 12 6.58 -23.94 -7.88
N SER A 13 6.35 -24.85 -8.80
CA SER A 13 6.06 -24.53 -10.21
C SER A 13 4.78 -23.69 -10.33
N VAL A 14 3.70 -24.16 -9.73
CA VAL A 14 2.41 -23.49 -9.75
C VAL A 14 2.48 -22.12 -9.07
N ASN A 15 3.08 -22.05 -7.88
CA ASN A 15 3.19 -20.81 -7.15
C ASN A 15 4.10 -19.81 -7.88
N GLY A 16 5.13 -20.27 -8.60
CA GLY A 16 5.94 -19.42 -9.49
C GLY A 16 5.08 -18.75 -10.58
N SER A 17 4.19 -19.48 -11.22
CA SER A 17 3.25 -18.94 -12.21
C SER A 17 2.25 -17.96 -11.59
N LEU A 18 1.73 -18.27 -10.40
CA LEU A 18 0.83 -17.38 -9.66
C LEU A 18 1.53 -16.07 -9.22
N ILE A 19 2.81 -16.14 -8.83
CA ILE A 19 3.61 -14.96 -8.52
C ILE A 19 3.72 -14.05 -9.74
N TRP A 20 4.03 -14.63 -10.89
CA TRP A 20 4.11 -13.86 -12.13
C TRP A 20 2.77 -13.19 -12.44
N LEU A 21 1.68 -13.94 -12.43
CA LEU A 21 0.32 -13.44 -12.66
C LEU A 21 -0.03 -12.30 -11.70
N SER A 22 0.22 -12.49 -10.39
CA SER A 22 -0.08 -11.51 -9.35
C SER A 22 0.71 -10.22 -9.46
N ARG A 23 1.85 -10.23 -10.14
CA ARG A 23 2.73 -9.06 -10.31
C ARG A 23 2.55 -8.34 -11.63
N VAL A 24 1.94 -8.99 -12.63
CA VAL A 24 1.82 -8.44 -13.98
C VAL A 24 0.42 -7.86 -14.23
N CYS A 25 -0.64 -8.54 -13.81
CA CYS A 25 -2.00 -8.12 -14.17
C CYS A 25 -3.09 -8.42 -13.15
N ARG A 26 -2.83 -9.21 -12.09
CA ARG A 26 -3.83 -9.64 -11.11
C ARG A 26 -3.46 -9.22 -9.68
N PRO A 27 -3.59 -7.93 -9.33
CA PRO A 27 -3.33 -7.44 -7.98
C PRO A 27 -4.19 -8.13 -6.91
N ASP A 28 -5.40 -8.53 -7.23
CA ASP A 28 -6.39 -9.17 -6.38
C ASP A 28 -5.95 -10.52 -5.79
N VAL A 29 -5.05 -11.25 -6.45
CA VAL A 29 -4.51 -12.51 -5.93
C VAL A 29 -3.20 -12.34 -5.17
N SER A 30 -2.64 -11.11 -5.11
CA SER A 30 -1.31 -10.85 -4.56
C SER A 30 -1.16 -11.26 -3.09
N TYR A 31 -2.15 -10.99 -2.24
CA TYR A 31 -2.14 -11.40 -0.85
C TYR A 31 -2.10 -12.92 -0.71
N ARG A 32 -3.02 -13.63 -1.39
CA ARG A 32 -3.11 -15.10 -1.32
C ARG A 32 -1.82 -15.76 -1.80
N VAL A 33 -1.23 -15.25 -2.87
CA VAL A 33 0.04 -15.73 -3.43
C VAL A 33 1.21 -15.44 -2.46
N SER A 34 1.26 -14.25 -1.87
CA SER A 34 2.24 -13.88 -0.86
C SER A 34 2.15 -14.78 0.38
N SER A 35 0.96 -15.04 0.88
CA SER A 35 0.70 -15.96 1.99
C SER A 35 1.17 -17.38 1.67
N LEU A 36 0.88 -17.90 0.47
CA LEU A 36 1.35 -19.22 0.03
C LEU A 36 2.89 -19.32 -0.04
N GLN A 37 3.58 -18.27 -0.46
CA GLN A 37 5.04 -18.25 -0.50
C GLN A 37 5.68 -18.45 0.88
N GLN A 38 5.05 -17.96 1.92
CA GLN A 38 5.57 -18.06 3.29
C GLN A 38 5.56 -19.50 3.82
N ARG A 39 4.79 -20.40 3.20
CA ARG A 39 4.56 -21.79 3.65
C ARG A 39 5.53 -22.80 3.08
N LEU A 40 6.48 -22.38 2.25
CA LEU A 40 7.47 -23.27 1.64
C LEU A 40 8.26 -24.11 2.66
N LYS A 41 8.52 -23.61 3.87
CA LYS A 41 9.22 -24.30 4.95
C LYS A 41 8.32 -25.22 5.78
N GLY A 42 7.45 -25.94 5.29
CA GLY A 42 6.56 -26.82 6.06
C GLY A 42 5.27 -27.07 5.31
N LEU A 43 5.41 -27.11 3.99
CA LEU A 43 4.29 -27.23 3.08
C LEU A 43 3.40 -28.42 3.43
N LYS A 44 2.13 -28.16 3.55
CA LYS A 44 1.07 -29.13 3.81
C LYS A 44 0.18 -29.31 2.57
N VAL A 45 -0.52 -30.42 2.50
CA VAL A 45 -1.50 -30.66 1.42
C VAL A 45 -2.60 -29.59 1.40
N ALA A 46 -2.95 -29.03 2.55
CA ALA A 46 -3.90 -27.92 2.62
C ALA A 46 -3.41 -26.66 1.84
N ASP A 47 -2.10 -26.44 1.79
CA ASP A 47 -1.54 -25.30 1.04
C ASP A 47 -1.61 -25.53 -0.48
N LEU A 48 -1.47 -26.79 -0.93
CA LEU A 48 -1.72 -27.14 -2.34
C LEU A 48 -3.19 -26.94 -2.70
N GLN A 49 -4.10 -27.31 -1.80
CA GLN A 49 -5.54 -27.09 -2.01
C GLN A 49 -5.86 -25.59 -2.09
N GLU A 50 -5.24 -24.75 -1.24
CA GLU A 50 -5.43 -23.30 -1.32
C GLU A 50 -4.83 -22.73 -2.61
N SER A 51 -3.65 -23.21 -3.04
CA SER A 51 -3.07 -22.86 -4.34
C SER A 51 -4.02 -23.18 -5.50
N ASN A 52 -4.67 -24.36 -5.47
CA ASN A 52 -5.67 -24.75 -6.46
C ASN A 52 -6.90 -23.83 -6.45
N LYS A 53 -7.34 -23.36 -5.28
CA LYS A 53 -8.43 -22.37 -5.19
C LYS A 53 -8.03 -21.01 -5.79
N VAL A 54 -6.77 -20.58 -5.66
CA VAL A 54 -6.28 -19.37 -6.32
C VAL A 54 -6.27 -19.54 -7.84
N ILE A 55 -5.85 -20.72 -8.33
CA ILE A 55 -5.91 -21.02 -9.78
C ILE A 55 -7.36 -21.02 -10.28
N ALA A 56 -8.26 -21.69 -9.56
CA ALA A 56 -9.69 -21.74 -9.93
C ALA A 56 -10.27 -20.33 -10.02
N TYR A 57 -10.05 -19.51 -9.01
CA TYR A 57 -10.46 -18.10 -8.99
C TYR A 57 -9.89 -17.30 -10.17
N ALA A 58 -8.61 -17.48 -10.50
CA ALA A 58 -8.00 -16.79 -11.64
C ALA A 58 -8.58 -17.25 -13.00
N LYS A 59 -9.03 -18.52 -13.07
CA LYS A 59 -9.63 -19.10 -14.27
C LYS A 59 -11.13 -18.76 -14.46
N GLU A 60 -11.81 -18.31 -13.42
CA GLU A 60 -13.21 -17.84 -13.51
C GLU A 60 -13.33 -16.61 -14.40
N ASP A 61 -12.30 -15.76 -14.44
CA ASP A 61 -12.20 -14.60 -15.31
C ASP A 61 -10.79 -14.51 -15.90
N PRO A 62 -10.51 -15.29 -16.98
CA PRO A 62 -9.15 -15.42 -17.54
C PRO A 62 -8.69 -14.17 -18.28
N ASP A 63 -9.61 -13.34 -18.75
CA ASP A 63 -9.33 -12.10 -19.47
C ASP A 63 -9.23 -10.89 -18.55
N LYS A 64 -9.43 -11.07 -17.24
CA LYS A 64 -9.32 -10.01 -16.27
C LYS A 64 -7.90 -9.50 -16.13
N GLY A 65 -7.73 -8.21 -16.34
CA GLY A 65 -6.44 -7.55 -16.28
C GLY A 65 -6.57 -6.04 -16.11
N LEU A 66 -5.45 -5.35 -16.13
CA LEU A 66 -5.42 -3.91 -15.95
C LEU A 66 -5.84 -3.18 -17.23
N THR A 67 -6.70 -2.20 -17.07
CA THR A 67 -7.13 -1.32 -18.17
C THR A 67 -6.49 0.05 -18.01
N PHE A 68 -5.84 0.53 -19.08
CA PHE A 68 -5.25 1.87 -19.15
C PHE A 68 -6.00 2.68 -20.22
N ARG A 69 -6.86 3.58 -19.78
CA ARG A 69 -7.68 4.39 -20.68
C ARG A 69 -6.87 5.57 -21.22
N SER A 70 -6.82 5.71 -22.52
CA SER A 70 -6.17 6.84 -23.18
C SER A 70 -6.86 8.16 -22.81
N GLY A 71 -6.08 9.22 -22.59
CA GLY A 71 -6.57 10.58 -22.38
C GLY A 71 -7.14 10.90 -21.01
N VAL A 72 -7.12 9.96 -20.05
CA VAL A 72 -7.60 10.22 -18.68
C VAL A 72 -6.58 10.96 -17.83
N ILE A 73 -5.29 10.84 -18.11
CA ILE A 73 -4.22 11.52 -17.39
C ILE A 73 -3.56 12.54 -18.29
N ASP A 74 -3.51 13.78 -17.86
CA ASP A 74 -2.67 14.80 -18.47
C ASP A 74 -1.25 14.67 -17.92
N TRP A 75 -0.34 14.25 -18.80
CA TRP A 75 1.07 14.04 -18.48
C TRP A 75 1.83 15.28 -18.01
N LYS A 76 1.24 16.48 -18.18
CA LYS A 76 1.84 17.74 -17.73
C LYS A 76 1.48 18.11 -16.30
N SER A 77 0.40 17.55 -15.79
CA SER A 77 -0.16 17.88 -14.48
C SER A 77 -0.39 16.67 -13.57
N MET A 78 0.17 15.50 -13.94
CA MET A 78 0.04 14.27 -13.17
C MET A 78 0.83 14.32 -11.87
N CYS A 79 0.40 13.51 -10.90
CA CYS A 79 1.12 13.26 -9.66
C CYS A 79 1.29 11.75 -9.41
N VAL A 80 2.24 11.39 -8.56
CA VAL A 80 2.35 10.02 -8.02
C VAL A 80 1.46 9.89 -6.80
N GLY A 81 0.65 8.84 -6.73
CA GLY A 81 -0.08 8.44 -5.55
C GLY A 81 0.45 7.13 -4.99
N THR A 82 0.60 7.05 -3.67
CA THR A 82 0.91 5.81 -2.95
C THR A 82 -0.18 5.52 -1.96
N VAL A 83 -0.85 4.38 -2.12
CA VAL A 83 -1.94 3.90 -1.26
C VAL A 83 -1.45 2.69 -0.50
N THR A 84 -1.50 2.71 0.84
CA THR A 84 -0.95 1.63 1.66
C THR A 84 -1.91 1.19 2.75
N ASP A 85 -1.86 -0.10 3.06
CA ASP A 85 -2.55 -0.74 4.18
C ASP A 85 -1.62 -1.76 4.85
N ALA A 86 -1.85 -2.06 6.12
CA ALA A 86 -1.19 -3.15 6.82
C ALA A 86 -2.16 -3.96 7.66
N SER A 87 -2.14 -5.28 7.55
CA SER A 87 -2.81 -6.15 8.51
C SER A 87 -1.87 -6.45 9.68
N HIS A 88 -2.39 -6.32 10.89
CA HIS A 88 -1.64 -6.63 12.10
C HIS A 88 -2.02 -8.00 12.62
N ALA A 89 -1.09 -8.97 12.49
CA ALA A 89 -1.19 -10.30 13.09
C ALA A 89 -2.50 -11.09 12.80
N GLU A 90 -3.21 -10.77 11.71
CA GLU A 90 -4.48 -11.42 11.34
C GLU A 90 -4.31 -12.83 10.75
N GLU A 91 -3.11 -13.32 10.57
CA GLU A 91 -2.88 -14.69 10.07
C GLU A 91 -3.20 -15.79 11.11
N HIS A 92 -3.86 -15.46 12.20
CA HIS A 92 -4.24 -16.44 13.25
C HIS A 92 -5.18 -17.57 12.78
N GLU A 93 -6.08 -17.31 11.85
CA GLU A 93 -7.04 -18.33 11.40
C GLU A 93 -6.40 -19.51 10.66
N TRP A 94 -5.17 -19.34 10.17
CA TRP A 94 -4.43 -20.39 9.46
C TRP A 94 -3.41 -21.13 10.33
N VAL A 95 -3.14 -20.64 11.54
CA VAL A 95 -2.03 -21.09 12.38
C VAL A 95 -2.41 -22.22 13.34
N GLU A 96 -3.67 -22.43 13.67
CA GLU A 96 -4.11 -23.52 14.57
C GLU A 96 -3.66 -24.93 14.15
N SER A 97 -3.20 -25.09 12.90
CA SER A 97 -2.68 -26.36 12.39
C SER A 97 -1.17 -26.42 12.16
N MET A 98 -0.39 -25.38 12.53
CA MET A 98 1.03 -25.27 12.15
C MET A 98 1.93 -24.96 13.35
N GLU A 99 2.52 -25.97 13.96
CA GLU A 99 3.48 -25.87 15.08
C GLU A 99 4.81 -25.16 14.76
N ALA A 100 5.05 -24.66 13.53
CA ALA A 100 6.37 -24.25 13.07
C ALA A 100 6.47 -22.88 12.37
N LEU A 101 5.41 -22.08 12.28
CA LEU A 101 5.50 -20.72 11.68
C LEU A 101 5.24 -19.66 12.73
N GLU A 102 6.06 -18.61 12.71
CA GLU A 102 5.92 -17.48 13.61
C GLU A 102 4.49 -16.90 13.51
N PRO A 103 3.68 -16.98 14.57
CA PRO A 103 2.24 -16.76 14.52
C PRO A 103 1.83 -15.29 14.42
N TYR A 104 2.75 -14.36 14.25
CA TYR A 104 2.54 -12.91 14.40
C TYR A 104 3.11 -12.10 13.23
N ARG A 105 3.00 -12.63 12.00
CA ARG A 105 3.45 -11.88 10.83
C ARG A 105 2.40 -10.88 10.40
N SER A 106 2.83 -9.64 10.22
CA SER A 106 2.03 -8.58 9.62
C SER A 106 2.28 -8.51 8.12
N GLN A 107 1.24 -8.26 7.37
CA GLN A 107 1.29 -8.11 5.91
C GLN A 107 1.18 -6.64 5.55
N GLY A 108 2.06 -6.16 4.68
CA GLY A 108 1.96 -4.83 4.08
C GLY A 108 1.48 -4.90 2.64
N GLY A 109 0.61 -3.98 2.28
CA GLY A 109 0.10 -3.77 0.93
C GLY A 109 0.39 -2.37 0.43
N ARG A 110 0.71 -2.23 -0.85
CA ARG A 110 0.83 -0.93 -1.50
C ARG A 110 0.34 -0.96 -2.93
N LEU A 111 -0.23 0.15 -3.36
CA LEU A 111 -0.51 0.50 -4.75
C LEU A 111 0.21 1.81 -5.05
N ASN A 112 1.00 1.86 -6.12
CA ASN A 112 1.54 3.11 -6.64
C ASN A 112 0.83 3.42 -7.95
N ILE A 113 0.28 4.61 -8.03
CA ILE A 113 -0.54 5.09 -9.14
C ILE A 113 0.04 6.36 -9.74
N LEU A 114 -0.21 6.57 -11.02
CA LEU A 114 -0.17 7.90 -11.62
C LEU A 114 -1.58 8.43 -11.66
N ALA A 115 -1.78 9.62 -11.15
CA ALA A 115 -3.11 10.22 -11.01
C ALA A 115 -3.13 11.66 -11.55
N THR A 116 -4.34 12.12 -11.80
CA THR A 116 -4.59 13.53 -12.10
C THR A 116 -4.37 14.41 -10.89
N SER A 117 -4.15 15.71 -11.09
CA SER A 117 -3.83 16.68 -10.02
C SER A 117 -4.93 16.82 -8.97
N GLU A 118 -6.15 16.40 -9.23
CA GLU A 118 -7.25 16.40 -8.26
C GLU A 118 -6.94 15.52 -7.05
N LEU A 119 -6.05 14.51 -7.18
CA LEU A 119 -5.58 13.73 -6.04
C LEU A 119 -4.91 14.61 -4.97
N GLU A 120 -4.29 15.74 -5.38
CA GLU A 120 -3.65 16.70 -4.48
C GLU A 120 -4.61 17.37 -3.50
N SER A 121 -5.89 17.44 -3.83
CA SER A 121 -6.94 17.98 -2.95
C SER A 121 -7.60 16.92 -2.06
N GLY A 122 -7.21 15.64 -2.20
CA GLY A 122 -7.82 14.54 -1.44
C GLY A 122 -9.26 14.25 -1.87
N GLU A 123 -9.59 14.58 -3.12
CA GLU A 123 -10.91 14.37 -3.70
C GLU A 123 -10.93 13.12 -4.61
N GLN A 124 -11.82 13.09 -5.55
CA GLN A 124 -11.86 12.10 -6.62
C GLN A 124 -10.77 12.36 -7.65
N CYS A 125 -10.20 11.33 -8.24
CA CYS A 125 -9.20 11.45 -9.28
C CYS A 125 -9.32 10.34 -10.32
N HIS A 126 -8.82 10.62 -11.53
CA HIS A 126 -8.49 9.56 -12.47
C HIS A 126 -7.08 9.05 -12.21
N PHE A 127 -6.85 7.75 -12.44
CA PHE A 127 -5.54 7.16 -12.19
C PHE A 127 -5.24 5.94 -13.05
N HIS A 128 -3.96 5.63 -13.18
CA HIS A 128 -3.46 4.36 -13.69
C HIS A 128 -2.60 3.68 -12.62
N LEU A 129 -2.82 2.38 -12.41
CA LEU A 129 -1.99 1.58 -11.50
C LEU A 129 -0.65 1.25 -12.18
N ILE A 130 0.46 1.64 -11.56
CA ILE A 130 1.81 1.46 -12.10
C ILE A 130 2.51 0.28 -11.44
N SER A 131 2.39 0.15 -10.13
CA SER A 131 2.96 -0.99 -9.40
C SER A 131 2.17 -1.30 -8.14
N TRP A 132 2.27 -2.53 -7.69
CA TRP A 132 1.67 -2.96 -6.43
C TRP A 132 2.51 -4.05 -5.78
N SER A 133 2.27 -4.26 -4.51
CA SER A 133 2.93 -5.33 -3.76
C SER A 133 2.08 -5.74 -2.57
N SER A 134 2.06 -7.04 -2.33
CA SER A 134 1.64 -7.64 -1.07
C SER A 134 2.84 -8.40 -0.52
N HIS A 135 3.29 -8.07 0.69
CA HIS A 135 4.52 -8.62 1.25
C HIS A 135 4.46 -8.69 2.78
N VAL A 136 5.21 -9.66 3.32
CA VAL A 136 5.39 -9.74 4.78
C VAL A 136 6.25 -8.59 5.27
N ILE A 137 5.80 -7.92 6.31
CA ILE A 137 6.63 -6.97 7.05
C ILE A 137 7.66 -7.78 7.84
N LYS A 138 8.93 -7.72 7.43
CA LYS A 138 10.02 -8.53 8.01
C LYS A 138 10.42 -8.11 9.42
N ARG A 139 9.93 -6.97 9.88
CA ARG A 139 10.18 -6.45 11.23
C ARG A 139 9.08 -6.92 12.18
N VAL A 140 9.42 -7.08 13.46
CA VAL A 140 8.41 -7.36 14.50
C VAL A 140 7.50 -6.16 14.65
N VAL A 141 6.22 -6.37 14.42
CA VAL A 141 5.16 -5.36 14.54
C VAL A 141 4.42 -5.58 15.88
N ARG A 142 4.42 -4.56 16.73
CA ARG A 142 3.83 -4.62 18.08
C ARG A 142 2.53 -3.82 18.22
N SER A 143 2.18 -3.05 17.18
CA SER A 143 0.96 -2.25 17.13
C SER A 143 0.54 -1.98 15.70
N THR A 144 -0.74 -1.70 15.48
CA THR A 144 -1.26 -1.27 14.19
C THR A 144 -0.50 -0.05 13.65
N LEU A 145 -0.27 0.96 14.49
CA LEU A 145 0.53 2.15 14.13
C LEU A 145 1.90 1.77 13.53
N GLN A 146 2.57 0.78 14.12
CA GLN A 146 3.89 0.35 13.65
C GLN A 146 3.80 -0.37 12.31
N GLY A 147 2.83 -1.26 12.13
CA GLY A 147 2.60 -1.97 10.87
C GLY A 147 2.31 -1.02 9.73
N GLU A 148 1.38 -0.11 9.96
CA GLU A 148 1.00 0.93 9.01
C GLU A 148 2.16 1.88 8.66
N SER A 149 2.96 2.27 9.66
CA SER A 149 4.14 3.10 9.40
C SER A 149 5.14 2.40 8.49
N TYR A 150 5.37 1.09 8.67
CA TYR A 150 6.27 0.32 7.81
C TYR A 150 5.71 0.10 6.41
N ALA A 151 4.40 -0.13 6.27
CA ALA A 151 3.75 -0.25 4.97
C ALA A 151 3.82 1.08 4.22
N LEU A 152 3.52 2.20 4.89
CA LEU A 152 3.59 3.53 4.29
C LEU A 152 5.01 3.89 3.87
N GLN A 153 6.01 3.68 4.72
CA GLN A 153 7.41 3.91 4.37
C GLN A 153 7.82 3.12 3.11
N ASN A 154 7.53 1.83 3.07
CA ASN A 154 7.83 0.98 1.91
C ASN A 154 7.11 1.46 0.64
N GLY A 155 5.87 1.89 0.78
CA GLY A 155 5.08 2.47 -0.31
C GLY A 155 5.69 3.75 -0.85
N VAL A 156 6.04 4.68 0.04
CA VAL A 156 6.62 5.99 -0.29
C VAL A 156 7.97 5.84 -0.99
N GLU A 157 8.87 5.00 -0.46
CA GLU A 157 10.15 4.71 -1.10
C GLU A 157 9.98 4.19 -2.53
N SER A 158 8.99 3.31 -2.75
CA SER A 158 8.67 2.80 -4.08
C SER A 158 8.05 3.87 -4.99
N GLY A 159 7.20 4.74 -4.46
CA GLY A 159 6.61 5.87 -5.19
C GLY A 159 7.65 6.90 -5.60
N ASP A 160 8.62 7.18 -4.72
CA ASP A 160 9.73 8.08 -5.02
C ASP A 160 10.63 7.55 -6.15
N ILE A 161 10.86 6.23 -6.22
CA ILE A 161 11.56 5.60 -7.35
C ILE A 161 10.79 5.80 -8.64
N ILE A 162 9.47 5.62 -8.65
CA ILE A 162 8.62 5.83 -9.83
C ILE A 162 8.67 7.31 -10.25
N ARG A 163 8.53 8.23 -9.28
CA ARG A 163 8.64 9.66 -9.52
C ARG A 163 9.97 10.03 -10.17
N ALA A 164 11.08 9.52 -9.63
CA ALA A 164 12.41 9.75 -10.16
C ALA A 164 12.59 9.16 -11.57
N ALA A 165 12.07 7.98 -11.84
CA ALA A 165 12.11 7.36 -13.15
C ALA A 165 11.35 8.18 -14.20
N ILE A 166 10.18 8.71 -13.84
CA ILE A 166 9.41 9.58 -14.73
C ILE A 166 10.13 10.90 -14.96
N ALA A 167 10.63 11.55 -13.91
CA ALA A 167 11.40 12.79 -14.02
C ALA A 167 12.65 12.60 -14.90
N TYR A 168 13.32 11.44 -14.79
CA TYR A 168 14.44 11.08 -15.65
C TYR A 168 14.03 10.95 -17.12
N MET A 169 12.89 10.31 -17.41
CA MET A 169 12.37 10.21 -18.79
C MET A 169 12.05 11.57 -19.41
N TYR A 170 11.70 12.56 -18.57
CA TYR A 170 11.49 13.94 -19.02
C TYR A 170 12.78 14.78 -19.08
N GLY A 171 13.93 14.19 -18.74
CA GLY A 171 15.23 14.85 -18.79
C GLY A 171 15.43 15.94 -17.74
N VAL A 172 14.67 15.94 -16.64
CA VAL A 172 14.73 16.96 -15.59
C VAL A 172 15.60 16.58 -14.39
N VAL A 173 16.14 15.36 -14.35
CA VAL A 173 16.96 14.85 -13.25
C VAL A 173 18.42 15.22 -13.43
N GLY A 174 18.99 15.96 -12.48
CA GLY A 174 20.40 16.33 -12.42
C GLY A 174 21.19 15.57 -11.35
N ARG A 175 22.06 16.28 -10.61
CA ARG A 175 22.90 15.68 -9.54
C ARG A 175 22.12 15.32 -8.29
N ASP A 176 21.15 16.15 -7.93
CA ASP A 176 20.24 15.91 -6.81
C ASP A 176 18.90 15.38 -7.30
N TRP A 177 18.92 14.11 -7.68
CA TRP A 177 17.76 13.45 -8.29
C TRP A 177 16.52 13.47 -7.40
N GLU A 178 16.68 13.42 -6.07
CA GLU A 178 15.54 13.48 -5.13
C GLU A 178 14.88 14.86 -5.16
N ALA A 179 15.66 15.93 -5.08
CA ALA A 179 15.14 17.28 -5.12
C ALA A 179 14.53 17.61 -6.51
N ASP A 180 15.22 17.21 -7.58
CA ASP A 180 14.75 17.44 -8.94
C ASP A 180 13.43 16.71 -9.23
N ALA A 181 13.33 15.43 -8.86
CA ALA A 181 12.11 14.66 -9.02
C ALA A 181 10.95 15.21 -8.17
N ALA A 182 11.24 15.68 -6.94
CA ALA A 182 10.24 16.27 -6.07
C ALA A 182 9.76 17.63 -6.57
N ALA A 183 10.64 18.43 -7.18
CA ALA A 183 10.27 19.70 -7.82
C ALA A 183 9.44 19.49 -9.10
N PHE A 184 9.70 18.40 -9.82
CA PHE A 184 9.00 18.07 -11.05
C PHE A 184 7.58 17.54 -10.82
N MET A 185 7.37 16.68 -9.81
CA MET A 185 6.10 15.97 -9.62
C MET A 185 5.81 15.78 -8.13
N LYS A 186 4.60 16.07 -7.71
CA LYS A 186 4.13 15.81 -6.35
C LYS A 186 3.92 14.32 -6.09
N HIS A 187 4.08 13.93 -4.82
CA HIS A 187 3.80 12.59 -4.34
C HIS A 187 2.75 12.63 -3.23
N ILE A 188 1.61 12.00 -3.47
CA ILE A 188 0.47 11.99 -2.56
C ILE A 188 0.41 10.64 -1.87
N TRP A 189 0.45 10.65 -0.54
CA TRP A 189 0.43 9.45 0.28
C TRP A 189 -0.96 9.24 0.86
N VAL A 190 -1.45 8.01 0.85
CA VAL A 190 -2.79 7.69 1.33
C VAL A 190 -2.75 6.46 2.23
N SER A 191 -3.33 6.57 3.42
CA SER A 191 -3.50 5.48 4.39
C SER A 191 -4.85 5.63 5.09
N ASP A 192 -5.45 4.54 5.53
CA ASP A 192 -6.64 4.56 6.38
C ASP A 192 -6.31 4.58 7.88
N CYS A 193 -5.03 4.58 8.23
CA CYS A 193 -4.57 4.70 9.61
C CYS A 193 -4.50 6.17 10.07
N GLU A 194 -5.59 6.65 10.69
CA GLU A 194 -5.68 8.03 11.18
C GLU A 194 -4.52 8.42 12.12
N SER A 195 -4.04 7.48 12.92
CA SER A 195 -2.93 7.73 13.86
C SER A 195 -1.60 7.99 13.17
N VAL A 196 -1.31 7.31 12.04
CA VAL A 196 -0.11 7.56 11.22
C VAL A 196 -0.22 8.91 10.54
N VAL A 197 -1.33 9.18 9.87
CA VAL A 197 -1.57 10.46 9.15
C VAL A 197 -1.51 11.63 10.12
N SER A 198 -2.19 11.53 11.27
CA SER A 198 -2.14 12.56 12.31
C SER A 198 -0.72 12.80 12.85
N ALA A 199 0.08 11.74 13.05
CA ALA A 199 1.46 11.88 13.51
C ALA A 199 2.34 12.59 12.47
N LEU A 200 2.12 12.33 11.18
CA LEU A 200 2.86 12.97 10.10
C LEU A 200 2.47 14.44 9.88
N GLN A 201 1.20 14.79 10.12
CA GLN A 201 0.69 16.14 9.89
C GLN A 201 0.91 17.09 11.07
N ARG A 202 1.07 16.59 12.30
CA ARG A 202 1.26 17.43 13.49
C ARG A 202 2.60 18.16 13.44
N PRO A 203 2.67 19.43 13.86
CA PRO A 203 3.93 20.20 13.92
C PRO A 203 4.99 19.49 14.79
N VAL A 204 4.59 18.94 15.92
CA VAL A 204 5.46 18.20 16.84
C VAL A 204 5.08 16.72 16.85
N LEU A 205 6.05 15.85 16.66
CA LEU A 205 5.87 14.42 16.92
C LEU A 205 5.59 14.25 18.42
N GLY A 206 4.36 13.86 18.76
CA GLY A 206 3.99 13.56 20.13
C GLY A 206 4.90 12.49 20.77
N LYS A 207 4.75 12.28 22.07
CA LYS A 207 5.54 11.29 22.80
C LYS A 207 5.19 9.88 22.29
N ILE A 208 6.00 9.32 21.41
CA ILE A 208 5.87 7.97 20.86
C ILE A 208 6.64 7.04 21.78
N GLN A 209 5.95 6.05 22.37
CA GLN A 209 6.58 5.13 23.33
C GLN A 209 7.64 4.24 22.67
N ASP A 210 7.39 3.77 21.46
CA ASP A 210 8.38 3.02 20.69
C ASP A 210 9.29 3.98 19.90
N LYS A 211 10.54 4.10 20.38
CA LYS A 211 11.54 4.96 19.75
C LYS A 211 11.82 4.63 18.29
N ARG A 212 11.67 3.36 17.86
CA ARG A 212 11.89 2.94 16.48
C ARG A 212 10.80 3.51 15.57
N VAL A 213 9.55 3.42 16.00
CA VAL A 213 8.43 4.04 15.28
C VAL A 213 8.61 5.54 15.20
N GLY A 214 9.07 6.17 16.29
CA GLY A 214 9.38 7.59 16.32
C GLY A 214 10.43 8.01 15.28
N ILE A 215 11.49 7.20 15.12
CA ILE A 215 12.54 7.45 14.12
C ILE A 215 11.99 7.31 12.68
N GLU A 216 11.21 6.27 12.41
CA GLU A 216 10.63 6.05 11.08
C GLU A 216 9.65 7.18 10.71
N LEU A 217 8.79 7.59 11.66
CA LEU A 217 7.88 8.71 11.45
C LEU A 217 8.63 10.03 11.23
N ALA A 218 9.73 10.26 11.96
CA ALA A 218 10.57 11.44 11.76
C ALA A 218 11.22 11.44 10.36
N ALA A 219 11.71 10.28 9.90
CA ALA A 219 12.29 10.15 8.56
C ALA A 219 11.22 10.38 7.46
N MET A 220 10.02 9.83 7.63
CA MET A 220 8.90 10.08 6.70
C MET A 220 8.50 11.55 6.69
N ARG A 221 8.49 12.24 7.84
CA ARG A 221 8.23 13.70 7.90
C ARG A 221 9.28 14.51 7.15
N GLN A 222 10.55 14.15 7.20
CA GLN A 222 11.58 14.80 6.39
C GLN A 222 11.28 14.71 4.89
N SER A 223 10.78 13.56 4.44
CA SER A 223 10.35 13.40 3.05
C SER A 223 9.07 14.17 2.74
N LEU A 224 8.07 14.11 3.64
CA LEU A 224 6.77 14.79 3.47
C LEU A 224 6.89 16.32 3.50
N TRP A 225 7.79 16.87 4.32
CA TRP A 225 7.95 18.32 4.53
C TRP A 225 9.06 18.93 3.68
N ARG A 226 9.53 18.23 2.67
CA ARG A 226 10.45 18.84 1.72
C ARG A 226 9.77 19.97 0.97
N THR A 227 10.55 21.03 0.72
CA THR A 227 10.12 22.17 -0.08
C THR A 227 10.73 22.10 -1.48
N PRO A 228 10.18 22.80 -2.49
CA PRO A 228 10.75 22.83 -3.82
C PRO A 228 12.25 23.15 -3.82
N GLY A 229 13.05 22.37 -4.53
CA GLY A 229 14.49 22.52 -4.60
C GLY A 229 15.28 21.90 -3.44
N THR A 230 14.64 21.15 -2.55
CA THR A 230 15.30 20.41 -1.48
C THR A 230 15.01 18.91 -1.55
N ALA A 231 16.00 18.08 -1.24
CA ALA A 231 15.83 16.63 -1.17
C ALA A 231 15.08 16.20 0.10
N LYS A 232 15.26 16.95 1.20
CA LYS A 232 14.68 16.65 2.52
C LYS A 232 14.26 17.93 3.23
N GLY A 233 13.17 17.86 3.99
CA GLY A 233 12.78 18.91 4.93
C GLY A 233 13.79 19.01 6.10
N ASP A 234 13.89 20.18 6.74
CA ASP A 234 14.70 20.34 7.94
C ASP A 234 14.00 19.65 9.13
N PRO A 235 14.60 18.62 9.74
CA PRO A 235 14.01 17.92 10.88
C PRO A 235 13.90 18.77 12.15
N ARG A 236 14.61 19.92 12.18
CA ARG A 236 14.62 20.86 13.33
C ARG A 236 13.48 21.86 13.27
N MET A 237 12.71 21.92 12.18
CA MET A 237 11.48 22.73 12.08
C MET A 237 10.35 22.07 12.86
N ASP A 238 10.51 22.00 14.19
CA ASP A 238 9.51 21.37 15.07
C ASP A 238 8.27 22.24 15.29
N ASP A 239 8.32 23.53 14.97
CA ASP A 239 7.29 24.48 15.38
C ASP A 239 6.27 24.83 14.29
N GLU A 240 6.63 24.70 12.99
CA GLU A 240 5.68 24.99 11.90
C GLU A 240 5.90 24.09 10.68
N LYS A 241 4.80 23.50 10.19
CA LYS A 241 4.80 22.79 8.91
C LYS A 241 5.04 23.79 7.78
N PRO A 242 5.99 23.53 6.85
CA PRO A 242 6.18 24.39 5.68
C PRO A 242 4.89 24.55 4.86
N THR A 243 4.61 25.74 4.38
CA THR A 243 3.38 26.05 3.63
C THR A 243 3.44 25.61 2.18
N ASN A 244 4.63 25.42 1.60
CA ASN A 244 4.85 25.05 0.20
C ASN A 244 5.51 23.68 0.05
N VAL A 245 5.01 22.68 0.75
CA VAL A 245 5.53 21.30 0.64
C VAL A 245 5.22 20.70 -0.73
N THR A 246 6.12 19.81 -1.21
CA THR A 246 5.92 19.07 -2.47
C THR A 246 5.01 17.85 -2.31
N ASP A 247 4.98 17.25 -1.13
CA ASP A 247 4.28 16.01 -0.86
C ASP A 247 3.18 16.20 0.18
N VAL A 248 2.12 15.41 0.10
CA VAL A 248 0.95 15.51 0.98
C VAL A 248 0.53 14.12 1.43
N VAL A 249 0.03 14.00 2.66
CA VAL A 249 -0.55 12.76 3.18
C VAL A 249 -2.03 12.94 3.48
N TYR A 250 -2.86 11.98 3.05
CA TYR A 250 -4.29 11.95 3.31
C TYR A 250 -4.70 10.69 4.06
N TRP A 251 -5.64 10.88 4.96
CA TRP A 251 -6.39 9.79 5.54
C TRP A 251 -7.65 9.53 4.71
N VAL A 252 -7.96 8.26 4.48
CA VAL A 252 -9.21 7.82 3.85
C VAL A 252 -9.92 6.83 4.76
N ASP A 253 -11.23 6.72 4.59
CA ASP A 253 -11.99 5.68 5.28
C ASP A 253 -11.65 4.30 4.70
N THR A 254 -11.64 3.27 5.56
CA THR A 254 -11.45 1.86 5.15
C THR A 254 -12.48 1.44 4.08
N ASP A 255 -13.67 2.05 4.06
CA ASP A 255 -14.67 1.77 3.03
C ASP A 255 -14.23 2.17 1.62
N VAL A 256 -13.27 3.06 1.46
CA VAL A 256 -12.73 3.49 0.15
C VAL A 256 -11.26 3.09 -0.04
N MET A 257 -10.66 2.36 0.92
CA MET A 257 -9.28 1.89 0.85
C MET A 257 -9.13 0.84 -0.25
N LEU A 258 -8.26 1.15 -1.23
CA LEU A 258 -7.99 0.25 -2.36
C LEU A 258 -6.95 -0.83 -2.04
N ALA A 259 -6.10 -0.61 -1.02
CA ALA A 259 -5.01 -1.51 -0.69
C ALA A 259 -5.42 -2.69 0.21
N ASP A 260 -6.60 -2.67 0.82
CA ASP A 260 -7.14 -3.73 1.68
C ASP A 260 -6.99 -5.16 1.10
N PRO A 261 -7.32 -5.43 -0.17
CA PRO A 261 -7.18 -6.78 -0.75
C PRO A 261 -5.73 -7.25 -0.89
N LEU A 262 -4.75 -6.37 -0.67
CA LEU A 262 -3.33 -6.72 -0.67
C LEU A 262 -2.81 -7.18 0.70
N THR A 263 -3.60 -7.01 1.77
CA THR A 263 -3.21 -7.33 3.14
C THR A 263 -4.08 -8.37 3.81
N LYS A 264 -5.26 -8.62 3.28
CA LYS A 264 -6.26 -9.55 3.86
C LYS A 264 -6.96 -10.35 2.76
N LYS A 265 -7.52 -11.51 3.17
CA LYS A 265 -8.36 -12.33 2.30
C LYS A 265 -9.77 -11.75 2.27
N MET A 266 -10.08 -11.02 1.24
CA MET A 266 -11.38 -10.39 1.05
C MET A 266 -11.76 -10.29 -0.42
N ASP A 267 -13.00 -9.85 -0.68
CA ASP A 267 -13.43 -9.49 -2.02
C ASP A 267 -12.70 -8.24 -2.51
N ALA A 268 -12.08 -8.33 -3.66
CA ALA A 268 -11.36 -7.24 -4.30
C ALA A 268 -12.24 -6.37 -5.22
N LYS A 269 -13.57 -6.49 -5.11
CA LYS A 269 -14.50 -5.78 -6.02
C LYS A 269 -14.25 -4.28 -6.05
N LYS A 270 -14.11 -3.62 -4.90
CA LYS A 270 -13.86 -2.18 -4.83
C LYS A 270 -12.58 -1.77 -5.57
N MET A 271 -11.51 -2.53 -5.38
CA MET A 271 -10.26 -2.30 -6.09
C MET A 271 -10.45 -2.45 -7.60
N TRP A 272 -11.15 -3.51 -8.04
CA TRP A 272 -11.41 -3.72 -9.46
C TRP A 272 -12.33 -2.65 -10.05
N ASP A 273 -13.41 -2.26 -9.38
CA ASP A 273 -14.30 -1.19 -9.84
C ASP A 273 -13.51 0.11 -10.11
N ALA A 274 -12.52 0.43 -9.25
CA ALA A 274 -11.65 1.57 -9.44
C ALA A 274 -10.63 1.36 -10.58
N LEU A 275 -10.02 0.17 -10.69
CA LEU A 275 -9.05 -0.15 -11.76
C LEU A 275 -9.71 -0.18 -13.14
N ASP A 276 -10.89 -0.76 -13.26
CA ASP A 276 -11.62 -0.88 -14.51
C ASP A 276 -12.14 0.48 -15.01
N SER A 277 -12.58 1.35 -14.09
CA SER A 277 -13.00 2.71 -14.41
C SER A 277 -11.85 3.69 -14.58
N ASN A 278 -10.65 3.37 -14.08
CA ASN A 278 -9.53 4.29 -13.87
C ASN A 278 -9.92 5.53 -13.07
N PHE A 279 -10.82 5.35 -12.09
CA PHE A 279 -11.37 6.42 -11.29
C PHE A 279 -11.46 6.01 -9.82
N TRP A 280 -11.09 6.91 -8.92
CA TRP A 280 -11.17 6.71 -7.49
C TRP A 280 -11.78 7.92 -6.80
N ASP A 281 -12.82 7.69 -6.01
CA ASP A 281 -13.42 8.67 -5.12
C ASP A 281 -12.92 8.43 -3.69
N MET A 282 -12.11 9.36 -3.19
CA MET A 282 -11.53 9.31 -1.84
C MET A 282 -12.46 9.89 -0.77
N LYS A 283 -13.59 10.51 -1.17
CA LYS A 283 -14.55 11.10 -0.23
C LYS A 283 -15.23 10.01 0.58
N GLN A 284 -15.36 10.25 1.86
CA GLN A 284 -16.12 9.35 2.73
C GLN A 284 -17.58 9.28 2.27
N PRO A 285 -18.13 8.09 2.10
CA PRO A 285 -19.57 7.94 1.95
C PRO A 285 -20.28 8.53 3.18
N ILE A 286 -21.27 9.40 2.97
CA ILE A 286 -22.03 10.05 4.05
C ILE A 286 -22.63 9.01 5.02
N GLU A 287 -22.94 7.82 4.53
CA GLU A 287 -23.46 6.70 5.32
C GLU A 287 -22.46 6.13 6.32
N SER A 288 -21.17 6.06 5.98
CA SER A 288 -20.13 5.56 6.91
C SER A 288 -19.90 6.52 8.06
N LEU A 289 -19.95 7.83 7.79
CA LEU A 289 -19.90 8.87 8.82
C LEU A 289 -21.09 8.78 9.80
N ARG A 290 -22.29 8.54 9.30
CA ARG A 290 -23.49 8.33 10.13
C ARG A 290 -23.36 7.09 11.00
N LYS A 291 -22.90 5.96 10.45
CA LYS A 291 -22.67 4.72 11.22
C LYS A 291 -21.62 4.90 12.31
N LYS A 292 -20.51 5.59 12.03
CA LYS A 292 -19.46 5.87 13.03
C LYS A 292 -19.97 6.75 14.17
N ARG A 293 -20.76 7.80 13.87
CA ARG A 293 -21.38 8.66 14.90
C ARG A 293 -22.33 7.87 15.80
N LEU A 294 -23.20 7.04 15.23
CA LEU A 294 -24.10 6.18 15.98
C LEU A 294 -23.34 5.18 16.88
N GLN A 295 -22.25 4.58 16.40
CA GLN A 295 -21.41 3.70 17.21
C GLN A 295 -20.67 4.42 18.34
N GLN A 296 -20.23 5.64 18.13
CA GLN A 296 -19.61 6.46 19.18
C GLN A 296 -20.62 6.89 20.26
N GLU A 297 -21.85 7.23 19.86
CA GLU A 297 -22.94 7.54 20.81
C GLU A 297 -23.36 6.33 21.64
N GLN A 298 -23.34 5.12 21.06
CA GLN A 298 -23.66 3.88 21.78
C GLN A 298 -22.54 3.43 22.73
N ARG A 299 -21.32 3.92 22.59
CA ARG A 299 -20.16 3.63 23.46
C ARG A 299 -19.98 4.63 24.59
N ARG A 300 -20.75 5.70 24.61
CA ARG A 300 -20.83 6.70 25.70
C ARG A 300 -22.00 6.39 26.63
#